data_95a26ec3b28a9b15cdb81046c8ff06f2
#
_entry.id   95a26ec3b28a9b15cdb81046c8ff06f2
#
_cell.length_a   1.000
_cell.length_b   1.000
_cell.length_c   1.000
_cell.angle_alpha   90.00
_cell.angle_beta   90.00
_cell.angle_gamma   90.00
#
_symmetry.space_group_name_H-M   'P 1'
#
loop_
_entity.id
_entity.type
_entity.pdbx_description
1 polymer ?
#
loop_
_entity_poly.entity_id
_entity_poly.type
_entity_poly.pdbx_seq_one_letter_code
_entity_poly.pdbx_strand_id
1 'polypeptide(L)'
;MKKILIILTGVLLVYGEPVIAKNEITIASTIKVAKKAKKKTKKVVKKTKKKSVKVKKVKVKSYRVRYNVGEIQSYMNKLNAEYGWTTEDYTAWLMIVKRESSFNPYAVNKKSGATGLCQALPGKKMAKYGKDWQTNYKTQLRWCRDYIKARYGTPQKAWAFWQSHHWY
;
A
#
# COMPACT_ATOMS: atom_id res chain seq x y z
N MET A 1 21.13 -2.58 -56.80
CA MET A 1 22.20 -2.88 -55.83
C MET A 1 22.81 -1.56 -55.42
N LYS A 2 22.43 -1.02 -54.26
CA LYS A 2 23.03 0.22 -53.70
C LYS A 2 23.79 -0.16 -52.42
N LYS A 3 25.10 0.01 -52.44
CA LYS A 3 26.02 -0.24 -51.34
C LYS A 3 25.91 0.94 -50.37
N ILE A 4 25.58 0.67 -49.12
CA ILE A 4 25.62 1.67 -48.03
C ILE A 4 27.01 1.62 -47.41
N LEU A 5 27.67 2.76 -47.46
CA LEU A 5 28.99 3.01 -46.86
C LEU A 5 28.78 3.40 -45.40
N ILE A 6 29.29 2.59 -44.46
CA ILE A 6 29.29 2.91 -43.03
C ILE A 6 30.61 3.64 -42.75
N ILE A 7 30.49 4.91 -42.34
CA ILE A 7 31.64 5.71 -41.89
C ILE A 7 31.81 5.46 -40.41
N LEU A 8 32.93 4.85 -40.03
CA LEU A 8 33.35 4.65 -38.65
C LEU A 8 34.05 5.94 -38.17
N THR A 9 33.40 6.72 -37.33
CA THR A 9 34.04 7.82 -36.61
C THR A 9 34.62 7.31 -35.30
N GLY A 10 35.95 7.27 -35.20
CA GLY A 10 36.67 6.88 -34.02
C GLY A 10 36.47 7.87 -32.87
N VAL A 11 36.07 7.41 -31.71
CA VAL A 11 36.13 8.14 -30.45
C VAL A 11 37.45 7.80 -29.75
N LEU A 12 38.27 8.79 -29.56
CA LEU A 12 39.54 8.71 -28.84
C LEU A 12 39.27 8.56 -27.34
N LEU A 13 39.60 7.41 -26.78
CA LEU A 13 39.58 7.19 -25.33
C LEU A 13 40.83 7.81 -24.70
N VAL A 14 40.64 8.90 -23.97
CA VAL A 14 41.64 9.46 -23.07
C VAL A 14 41.57 8.69 -21.75
N TYR A 15 42.60 7.91 -21.48
CA TYR A 15 42.80 7.26 -20.17
C TYR A 15 43.15 8.30 -19.12
N GLY A 16 42.24 8.64 -18.22
CA GLY A 16 42.47 9.38 -16.99
C GLY A 16 42.80 8.40 -15.84
N GLU A 17 43.90 8.67 -15.15
CA GLU A 17 44.44 7.88 -14.05
C GLU A 17 43.46 7.72 -12.84
N PRO A 18 43.55 6.63 -12.05
CA PRO A 18 42.65 6.41 -10.93
C PRO A 18 43.00 7.29 -9.73
N VAL A 19 42.09 8.16 -9.32
CA VAL A 19 42.17 8.95 -8.10
C VAL A 19 41.77 8.06 -6.90
N ILE A 20 42.69 7.22 -6.40
CA ILE A 20 42.49 6.37 -5.21
C ILE A 20 43.33 6.84 -4.01
N ALA A 21 43.54 8.11 -3.80
CA ALA A 21 44.35 8.53 -2.66
C ALA A 21 43.75 9.59 -1.72
N LYS A 22 42.44 9.87 -1.78
CA LYS A 22 41.84 10.89 -0.89
C LYS A 22 40.70 10.42 0.05
N ASN A 23 40.33 9.16 0.05
CA ASN A 23 39.17 8.72 0.84
C ASN A 23 39.47 8.10 2.21
N GLU A 24 40.72 7.76 2.54
CA GLU A 24 41.01 7.10 3.83
C GLU A 24 41.05 8.07 5.03
N ILE A 25 41.42 9.35 4.81
CA ILE A 25 41.49 10.35 5.91
C ILE A 25 40.08 10.77 6.36
N THR A 26 39.10 10.73 5.48
CA THR A 26 37.71 11.17 5.76
C THR A 26 36.94 10.19 6.63
N ILE A 27 37.22 8.88 6.51
CA ILE A 27 36.50 7.84 7.27
C ILE A 27 36.94 7.84 8.74
N ALA A 28 38.23 8.00 9.03
CA ALA A 28 38.74 8.03 10.40
C ALA A 28 38.25 9.26 11.18
N SER A 29 38.10 10.42 10.54
CA SER A 29 37.55 11.63 11.17
C SER A 29 36.06 11.50 11.44
N THR A 30 35.30 10.92 10.52
CA THR A 30 33.85 10.70 10.67
C THR A 30 33.53 9.73 11.82
N ILE A 31 34.33 8.67 11.98
CA ILE A 31 34.15 7.69 13.09
C ILE A 31 34.45 8.34 14.45
N LYS A 32 35.43 9.23 14.56
CA LYS A 32 35.73 9.95 15.82
C LYS A 32 34.61 10.92 16.20
N VAL A 33 34.00 11.63 15.24
CA VAL A 33 32.86 12.52 15.46
C VAL A 33 31.63 11.74 15.90
N ALA A 34 31.33 10.62 15.25
CA ALA A 34 30.19 9.77 15.61
C ALA A 34 30.31 9.13 17.02
N LYS A 35 31.51 8.73 17.41
CA LYS A 35 31.78 8.22 18.79
C LYS A 35 31.62 9.30 19.85
N LYS A 36 32.00 10.56 19.55
CA LYS A 36 31.85 11.71 20.48
C LYS A 36 30.39 12.14 20.61
N ALA A 37 29.60 12.07 19.54
CA ALA A 37 28.15 12.32 19.54
C ALA A 37 27.37 11.28 20.36
N LYS A 38 27.68 9.96 20.20
CA LYS A 38 27.04 8.89 21.00
C LYS A 38 27.35 8.98 22.50
N LYS A 39 28.52 9.52 22.89
CA LYS A 39 28.87 9.72 24.31
C LYS A 39 28.14 10.92 24.91
N LYS A 40 27.86 11.99 24.15
CA LYS A 40 27.04 13.14 24.58
C LYS A 40 25.57 12.78 24.75
N THR A 41 24.97 12.03 23.82
CA THR A 41 23.57 11.58 23.89
C THR A 41 23.29 10.65 25.08
N LYS A 42 24.21 9.72 25.40
CA LYS A 42 24.07 8.89 26.61
C LYS A 42 24.12 9.66 27.92
N LYS A 43 24.83 10.80 27.97
CA LYS A 43 24.92 11.65 29.18
C LYS A 43 23.67 12.51 29.36
N VAL A 44 23.01 12.93 28.27
CA VAL A 44 21.76 13.69 28.28
C VAL A 44 20.58 12.81 28.69
N VAL A 45 20.50 11.57 28.17
CA VAL A 45 19.43 10.61 28.50
C VAL A 45 19.45 10.16 29.95
N LYS A 46 20.64 10.14 30.62
CA LYS A 46 20.71 9.83 32.07
C LYS A 46 20.22 10.96 32.98
N LYS A 47 20.21 12.22 32.51
CA LYS A 47 19.74 13.39 33.32
C LYS A 47 18.22 13.60 33.23
N THR A 48 17.54 13.06 32.19
CA THR A 48 16.09 13.25 31.99
C THR A 48 15.22 12.16 32.65
N LYS A 49 15.81 11.10 33.24
CA LYS A 49 15.03 10.00 33.87
C LYS A 49 14.48 10.33 35.28
N LYS A 50 14.61 11.56 35.81
CA LYS A 50 14.15 11.93 37.17
C LYS A 50 13.00 12.95 37.21
N LYS A 51 12.33 13.26 36.09
CA LYS A 51 11.04 13.99 36.15
C LYS A 51 9.97 13.10 35.55
N SER A 52 9.21 12.39 36.37
CA SER A 52 7.97 11.74 35.97
C SER A 52 6.97 12.84 35.56
N VAL A 53 6.92 13.13 34.27
CA VAL A 53 5.84 13.94 33.71
C VAL A 53 4.58 13.09 33.80
N LYS A 54 3.66 13.43 34.72
CA LYS A 54 2.29 12.89 34.74
C LYS A 54 1.64 13.26 33.40
N VAL A 55 1.73 12.36 32.41
CA VAL A 55 0.99 12.50 31.15
C VAL A 55 -0.48 12.36 31.51
N LYS A 56 -1.21 13.48 31.55
CA LYS A 56 -2.67 13.48 31.63
C LYS A 56 -3.15 12.64 30.44
N LYS A 57 -3.85 11.51 30.72
CA LYS A 57 -4.53 10.73 29.69
C LYS A 57 -5.49 11.65 28.95
N VAL A 58 -5.08 12.15 27.81
CA VAL A 58 -5.97 12.86 26.90
C VAL A 58 -7.00 11.82 26.43
N LYS A 59 -8.27 12.00 26.84
CA LYS A 59 -9.37 11.23 26.26
C LYS A 59 -9.44 11.59 24.78
N VAL A 60 -8.84 10.75 23.93
CA VAL A 60 -9.01 10.88 22.50
C VAL A 60 -10.47 10.58 22.20
N LYS A 61 -11.24 11.63 21.86
CA LYS A 61 -12.59 11.47 21.33
C LYS A 61 -12.47 10.56 20.10
N SER A 62 -13.03 9.34 20.16
CA SER A 62 -13.07 8.47 19.01
C SER A 62 -13.96 9.14 17.96
N TYR A 63 -13.36 9.77 16.97
CA TYR A 63 -14.07 10.21 15.78
C TYR A 63 -14.50 8.94 15.03
N ARG A 64 -15.81 8.61 15.07
CA ARG A 64 -16.37 7.63 14.14
C ARG A 64 -16.19 8.20 12.74
N VAL A 65 -15.24 7.67 12.00
CA VAL A 65 -15.09 7.99 10.59
C VAL A 65 -16.39 7.54 9.90
N ARG A 66 -17.18 8.51 9.42
CA ARG A 66 -18.43 8.22 8.71
C ARG A 66 -18.07 7.96 7.24
N TYR A 67 -18.49 6.84 6.74
CA TYR A 67 -18.51 6.53 5.30
C TYR A 67 -19.96 6.44 4.83
N ASN A 68 -20.19 6.77 3.58
CA ASN A 68 -21.53 6.75 2.97
C ASN A 68 -21.68 5.47 2.15
N VAL A 69 -22.54 4.57 2.61
CA VAL A 69 -22.80 3.29 1.93
C VAL A 69 -23.40 3.52 0.53
N GLY A 70 -24.27 4.52 0.35
CA GLY A 70 -24.83 4.85 -0.95
C GLY A 70 -23.78 5.29 -1.97
N GLU A 71 -22.77 6.07 -1.55
CA GLU A 71 -21.66 6.45 -2.43
C GLU A 71 -20.80 5.23 -2.82
N ILE A 72 -20.57 4.31 -1.88
CA ILE A 72 -19.85 3.07 -2.14
C ILE A 72 -20.59 2.24 -3.19
N GLN A 73 -21.89 2.03 -3.01
CA GLN A 73 -22.75 1.28 -3.93
C GLN A 73 -22.85 1.93 -5.30
N SER A 74 -23.02 3.26 -5.35
CA SER A 74 -23.01 4.02 -6.60
C SER A 74 -21.70 3.84 -7.37
N TYR A 75 -20.57 3.87 -6.68
CA TYR A 75 -19.27 3.64 -7.30
C TYR A 75 -19.09 2.17 -7.75
N MET A 76 -19.62 1.21 -7.00
CA MET A 76 -19.66 -0.21 -7.42
C MET A 76 -20.47 -0.37 -8.70
N ASN A 77 -21.64 0.25 -8.80
CA ASN A 77 -22.46 0.20 -10.00
C ASN A 77 -21.74 0.78 -11.23
N LYS A 78 -21.06 1.92 -11.07
CA LYS A 78 -20.20 2.48 -12.13
C LYS A 78 -19.14 1.47 -12.58
N LEU A 79 -18.40 0.88 -11.66
CA LEU A 79 -17.36 -0.11 -11.97
C LEU A 79 -17.93 -1.39 -12.62
N ASN A 80 -19.14 -1.80 -12.23
CA ASN A 80 -19.87 -2.91 -12.82
C ASN A 80 -20.17 -2.66 -14.30
N ALA A 81 -20.69 -1.46 -14.59
CA ALA A 81 -20.98 -1.04 -15.97
C ALA A 81 -19.71 -0.95 -16.84
N GLU A 82 -18.61 -0.42 -16.29
CA GLU A 82 -17.31 -0.34 -17.00
C GLU A 82 -16.80 -1.71 -17.48
N TYR A 83 -17.16 -2.81 -16.78
CA TYR A 83 -16.76 -4.18 -17.13
C TYR A 83 -17.81 -4.92 -17.98
N GLY A 84 -18.95 -4.28 -18.28
CA GLY A 84 -20.07 -4.91 -18.96
C GLY A 84 -20.71 -6.04 -18.16
N TRP A 85 -20.61 -6.00 -16.83
CA TRP A 85 -21.25 -6.96 -15.94
C TRP A 85 -22.75 -6.67 -15.81
N THR A 86 -23.54 -7.71 -15.60
CA THR A 86 -25.02 -7.62 -15.54
C THR A 86 -25.50 -7.03 -14.21
N THR A 87 -26.82 -6.79 -14.11
CA THR A 87 -27.46 -6.39 -12.83
C THR A 87 -27.36 -7.47 -11.77
N GLU A 88 -27.41 -8.73 -12.17
CA GLU A 88 -27.23 -9.90 -11.30
C GLU A 88 -25.79 -9.96 -10.76
N ASP A 89 -24.79 -9.65 -11.62
CA ASP A 89 -23.39 -9.53 -11.20
C ASP A 89 -23.23 -8.39 -10.15
N TYR A 90 -23.86 -7.25 -10.40
CA TYR A 90 -23.85 -6.16 -9.42
C TYR A 90 -24.47 -6.58 -8.09
N THR A 91 -25.62 -7.26 -8.11
CA THR A 91 -26.29 -7.76 -6.91
C THR A 91 -25.40 -8.76 -6.16
N ALA A 92 -24.78 -9.68 -6.86
CA ALA A 92 -23.83 -10.64 -6.30
C ALA A 92 -22.64 -9.95 -5.63
N TRP A 93 -22.08 -8.92 -6.28
CA TRP A 93 -20.97 -8.14 -5.72
C TRP A 93 -21.37 -7.37 -4.46
N LEU A 94 -22.57 -6.79 -4.43
CA LEU A 94 -23.13 -6.17 -3.20
C LEU A 94 -23.20 -7.18 -2.05
N MET A 95 -23.64 -8.41 -2.32
CA MET A 95 -23.72 -9.47 -1.30
C MET A 95 -22.34 -9.84 -0.75
N ILE A 96 -21.33 -9.97 -1.62
CA ILE A 96 -19.94 -10.22 -1.22
C ILE A 96 -19.47 -9.11 -0.27
N VAL A 97 -19.52 -7.83 -0.69
CA VAL A 97 -19.04 -6.70 0.11
C VAL A 97 -19.81 -6.58 1.44
N LYS A 98 -21.12 -6.85 1.42
CA LYS A 98 -21.94 -6.88 2.65
C LYS A 98 -21.45 -7.94 3.63
N ARG A 99 -21.13 -9.15 3.17
CA ARG A 99 -20.65 -10.26 4.01
C ARG A 99 -19.24 -10.03 4.52
N GLU A 100 -18.35 -9.50 3.70
CA GLU A 100 -16.94 -9.32 4.04
C GLU A 100 -16.70 -8.16 5.02
N SER A 101 -17.41 -7.05 4.86
CA SER A 101 -17.11 -5.82 5.62
C SER A 101 -18.34 -5.05 6.10
N SER A 102 -19.56 -5.45 5.73
CA SER A 102 -20.78 -4.64 5.89
C SER A 102 -20.61 -3.23 5.29
N PHE A 103 -19.96 -3.14 4.15
CA PHE A 103 -19.59 -1.89 3.46
C PHE A 103 -18.65 -0.97 4.26
N ASN A 104 -17.93 -1.49 5.26
CA ASN A 104 -16.98 -0.72 6.03
C ASN A 104 -15.58 -0.72 5.35
N PRO A 105 -15.11 0.40 4.77
CA PRO A 105 -13.79 0.45 4.14
C PRO A 105 -12.63 0.37 5.15
N TYR A 106 -12.91 0.54 6.43
CA TYR A 106 -11.93 0.46 7.53
C TYR A 106 -11.94 -0.91 8.22
N ALA A 107 -12.68 -1.89 7.69
CA ALA A 107 -12.74 -3.22 8.29
C ALA A 107 -11.38 -3.90 8.25
N VAL A 108 -10.96 -4.44 9.40
CA VAL A 108 -9.74 -5.26 9.53
C VAL A 108 -10.10 -6.48 10.36
N ASN A 109 -9.89 -7.67 9.80
CA ASN A 109 -10.02 -8.91 10.53
C ASN A 109 -8.82 -9.08 11.47
N LYS A 110 -9.05 -9.06 12.77
CA LYS A 110 -7.97 -9.11 13.80
C LYS A 110 -7.19 -10.42 13.81
N LYS A 111 -7.77 -11.51 13.29
CA LYS A 111 -7.12 -12.84 13.26
C LYS A 111 -6.27 -13.00 12.01
N SER A 112 -6.82 -12.69 10.83
CA SER A 112 -6.15 -12.90 9.55
C SER A 112 -5.37 -11.68 9.05
N GLY A 113 -5.76 -10.46 9.44
CA GLY A 113 -5.24 -9.22 8.86
C GLY A 113 -5.92 -8.82 7.53
N ALA A 114 -6.97 -9.54 7.11
CA ALA A 114 -7.74 -9.18 5.94
C ALA A 114 -8.34 -7.78 6.09
N THR A 115 -8.29 -6.96 5.03
CA THR A 115 -8.53 -5.52 5.14
C THR A 115 -9.49 -5.00 4.07
N GLY A 116 -10.34 -4.05 4.48
CA GLY A 116 -11.18 -3.23 3.61
C GLY A 116 -12.45 -3.92 3.14
N LEU A 117 -13.11 -3.30 2.14
CA LEU A 117 -14.44 -3.70 1.66
C LEU A 117 -14.55 -5.16 1.23
N CYS A 118 -13.52 -5.69 0.61
CA CYS A 118 -13.47 -7.05 0.07
C CYS A 118 -12.44 -7.93 0.81
N GLN A 119 -12.07 -7.57 2.03
CA GLN A 119 -11.18 -8.32 2.91
C GLN A 119 -9.91 -8.85 2.21
N ALA A 120 -9.20 -7.95 1.50
CA ALA A 120 -7.95 -8.29 0.82
C ALA A 120 -6.91 -8.87 1.79
N LEU A 121 -6.30 -10.00 1.44
CA LEU A 121 -5.26 -10.66 2.24
C LEU A 121 -4.03 -11.04 1.37
N PRO A 122 -2.84 -10.49 1.64
CA PRO A 122 -2.60 -9.33 2.50
C PRO A 122 -3.18 -8.04 1.92
N GLY A 123 -3.64 -7.11 2.79
CA GLY A 123 -4.24 -5.84 2.38
C GLY A 123 -3.37 -4.99 1.44
N LYS A 124 -2.04 -5.11 1.55
CA LYS A 124 -1.05 -4.43 0.70
C LYS A 124 -1.23 -4.71 -0.81
N LYS A 125 -1.90 -5.80 -1.19
CA LYS A 125 -2.23 -6.08 -2.60
C LYS A 125 -3.01 -4.93 -3.27
N MET A 126 -3.77 -4.17 -2.49
CA MET A 126 -4.52 -3.01 -2.98
C MET A 126 -3.64 -1.79 -3.31
N ALA A 127 -2.39 -1.74 -2.82
CA ALA A 127 -1.50 -0.59 -2.97
C ALA A 127 -1.15 -0.26 -4.45
N LYS A 128 -1.24 -1.23 -5.36
CA LYS A 128 -1.07 -1.02 -6.80
C LYS A 128 -2.16 -0.15 -7.44
N TYR A 129 -3.30 0.02 -6.75
CA TYR A 129 -4.43 0.86 -7.20
C TYR A 129 -4.42 2.25 -6.57
N GLY A 130 -3.61 2.48 -5.53
CA GLY A 130 -3.45 3.76 -4.86
C GLY A 130 -2.78 3.63 -3.50
N LYS A 131 -1.98 4.63 -3.11
CA LYS A 131 -1.29 4.64 -1.81
C LYS A 131 -2.24 4.78 -0.62
N ASP A 132 -3.45 5.24 -0.88
CA ASP A 132 -4.55 5.47 0.06
C ASP A 132 -5.46 4.25 0.30
N TRP A 133 -5.03 3.07 -0.14
CA TRP A 133 -5.79 1.81 -0.11
C TRP A 133 -6.37 1.45 1.27
N GLN A 134 -5.76 1.91 2.35
CA GLN A 134 -6.21 1.61 3.71
C GLN A 134 -7.54 2.30 4.07
N THR A 135 -7.87 3.41 3.42
CA THR A 135 -8.99 4.27 3.78
C THR A 135 -9.90 4.65 2.62
N ASN A 136 -9.41 4.57 1.38
CA ASN A 136 -10.16 4.98 0.20
C ASN A 136 -10.93 3.80 -0.41
N TYR A 137 -12.25 3.83 -0.26
CA TYR A 137 -13.14 2.81 -0.81
C TYR A 137 -13.01 2.66 -2.34
N LYS A 138 -12.73 3.73 -3.08
CA LYS A 138 -12.58 3.67 -4.54
C LYS A 138 -11.36 2.83 -4.93
N THR A 139 -10.26 2.99 -4.22
CA THR A 139 -9.03 2.19 -4.40
C THR A 139 -9.28 0.72 -4.07
N GLN A 140 -9.98 0.44 -2.99
CA GLN A 140 -10.34 -0.91 -2.57
C GLN A 140 -11.27 -1.60 -3.57
N LEU A 141 -12.29 -0.89 -4.08
CA LEU A 141 -13.25 -1.45 -5.04
C LEU A 141 -12.61 -1.73 -6.41
N ARG A 142 -11.69 -0.89 -6.89
CA ARG A 142 -10.93 -1.17 -8.13
C ARG A 142 -10.14 -2.45 -8.00
N TRP A 143 -9.46 -2.64 -6.87
CA TRP A 143 -8.76 -3.89 -6.60
C TRP A 143 -9.72 -5.08 -6.54
N CYS A 144 -10.84 -4.95 -5.83
CA CYS A 144 -11.84 -5.99 -5.65
C CYS A 144 -12.42 -6.47 -6.98
N ARG A 145 -12.81 -5.52 -7.84
CA ARG A 145 -13.30 -5.78 -9.20
C ARG A 145 -12.32 -6.63 -10.00
N ASP A 146 -11.06 -6.22 -10.05
CA ASP A 146 -10.03 -6.91 -10.82
C ASP A 146 -9.68 -8.27 -10.24
N TYR A 147 -9.73 -8.40 -8.90
CA TYR A 147 -9.56 -9.68 -8.22
C TYR A 147 -10.68 -10.66 -8.58
N ILE A 148 -11.95 -10.22 -8.52
CA ILE A 148 -13.11 -11.04 -8.91
C ILE A 148 -12.99 -11.46 -10.37
N LYS A 149 -12.67 -10.51 -11.26
CA LYS A 149 -12.51 -10.79 -12.69
C LYS A 149 -11.43 -11.83 -12.94
N ALA A 150 -10.26 -11.67 -12.32
CA ALA A 150 -9.12 -12.56 -12.54
C ALA A 150 -9.35 -13.98 -12.00
N ARG A 151 -10.04 -14.11 -10.85
CA ARG A 151 -10.18 -15.39 -10.14
C ARG A 151 -11.44 -16.14 -10.52
N TYR A 152 -12.54 -15.45 -10.72
CA TYR A 152 -13.86 -16.04 -10.92
C TYR A 152 -14.50 -15.69 -12.26
N GLY A 153 -13.98 -14.68 -12.95
CA GLY A 153 -14.56 -14.15 -14.19
C GLY A 153 -15.70 -13.18 -13.94
N THR A 154 -16.67 -13.52 -13.07
CA THR A 154 -17.83 -12.67 -12.75
C THR A 154 -18.15 -12.66 -11.25
N PRO A 155 -18.83 -11.60 -10.77
CA PRO A 155 -19.32 -11.54 -9.39
C PRO A 155 -20.29 -12.66 -9.02
N GLN A 156 -21.16 -13.10 -9.93
CA GLN A 156 -22.07 -14.22 -9.67
C GLN A 156 -21.30 -15.50 -9.35
N LYS A 157 -20.25 -15.83 -10.11
CA LYS A 157 -19.40 -17.00 -9.86
C LYS A 157 -18.66 -16.87 -8.52
N ALA A 158 -18.15 -15.67 -8.21
CA ALA A 158 -17.52 -15.40 -6.92
C ALA A 158 -18.50 -15.55 -5.74
N TRP A 159 -19.75 -15.10 -5.90
CA TRP A 159 -20.79 -15.25 -4.89
C TRP A 159 -21.20 -16.71 -4.71
N ALA A 160 -21.38 -17.47 -5.78
CA ALA A 160 -21.66 -18.90 -5.71
C ALA A 160 -20.56 -19.65 -4.95
N PHE A 161 -19.30 -19.33 -5.24
CA PHE A 161 -18.17 -19.88 -4.49
C PHE A 161 -18.22 -19.50 -2.99
N TRP A 162 -18.49 -18.22 -2.69
CA TRP A 162 -18.61 -17.74 -1.32
C TRP A 162 -19.70 -18.49 -0.54
N GLN A 163 -20.86 -18.73 -1.14
CA GLN A 163 -21.96 -19.45 -0.50
C GLN A 163 -21.59 -20.86 -0.06
N SER A 164 -20.70 -21.53 -0.82
CA SER A 164 -20.25 -22.89 -0.51
C SER A 164 -19.09 -22.92 0.48
N HIS A 165 -18.21 -21.91 0.46
CA HIS A 165 -16.93 -21.95 1.19
C HIS A 165 -16.83 -20.90 2.30
N HIS A 166 -17.71 -19.89 2.34
CA HIS A 166 -17.71 -18.74 3.26
C HIS A 166 -16.43 -17.86 3.17
N TRP A 167 -15.74 -17.92 2.02
CA TRP A 167 -14.63 -17.05 1.62
C TRP A 167 -14.56 -16.99 0.07
N TYR A 168 -13.76 -16.09 -0.48
CA TYR A 168 -13.57 -16.01 -1.95
C TYR A 168 -12.19 -15.48 -2.33
#